data_f8e274249587d697c504a19692c39c81
#
_entry.id   f8e274249587d697c504a19692c39c81
#
_cell.length_a   1.000
_cell.length_b   1.000
_cell.length_c   1.000
_cell.angle_alpha   90.00
_cell.angle_beta   90.00
_cell.angle_gamma   90.00
#
_symmetry.space_group_name_H-M   'P 1'
#
loop_
_entity.id
_entity.type
_entity.pdbx_description
1 polymer ?
#
loop_
_entity_poly.entity_id
_entity_poly.type
_entity_poly.pdbx_seq_one_letter_code
_entity_poly.pdbx_strand_id
1 'polypeptide(L)'
;MLRENMRYFLSAIMPVCEEYGVNMCVHPDDPPFQVLGLPRIVTNEADIAWFLNAVDNPHNGLTFCAGSLSAGEHNDTRELAKKFAKRTHFVHLRSTAAMPGGNFIESSHLTGRGHLIDSSASLRKKIRDCLCV
;
A
#
# COMPACT_ATOMS: atom_id res chain seq x y z
N MET A 1 -16.18 7.68 10.30
CA MET A 1 -16.41 8.62 9.18
C MET A 1 -15.49 8.37 7.98
N LEU A 2 -14.14 8.54 8.04
CA LEU A 2 -13.26 8.32 6.85
C LEU A 2 -13.36 6.91 6.28
N ARG A 3 -13.27 5.87 7.11
CA ARG A 3 -13.42 4.47 6.67
C ARG A 3 -14.79 4.20 6.06
N GLU A 4 -15.85 4.78 6.58
CA GLU A 4 -17.20 4.64 6.02
C GLU A 4 -17.31 5.32 4.65
N ASN A 5 -16.73 6.51 4.51
CA ASN A 5 -16.68 7.21 3.22
C ASN A 5 -15.89 6.39 2.17
N MET A 6 -14.76 5.80 2.58
CA MET A 6 -13.98 4.92 1.71
C MET A 6 -14.78 3.69 1.27
N ARG A 7 -15.46 3.03 2.20
CA ARG A 7 -16.31 1.88 1.89
C ARG A 7 -17.44 2.27 0.93
N TYR A 8 -18.11 3.38 1.19
CA TYR A 8 -19.16 3.89 0.32
C TYR A 8 -18.64 4.13 -1.11
N PHE A 9 -17.51 4.84 -1.23
CA PHE A 9 -16.88 5.11 -2.52
C PHE A 9 -16.52 3.82 -3.26
N LEU A 10 -15.82 2.90 -2.60
CA LEU A 10 -15.43 1.63 -3.20
C LEU A 10 -16.64 0.80 -3.64
N SER A 11 -17.70 0.75 -2.81
CA SER A 11 -18.93 0.04 -3.16
C SER A 11 -19.61 0.61 -4.41
N ALA A 12 -19.55 1.93 -4.58
CA ALA A 12 -20.15 2.59 -5.74
C ALA A 12 -19.35 2.38 -7.04
N ILE A 13 -18.01 2.31 -6.94
CA ILE A 13 -17.15 2.24 -8.14
C ILE A 13 -16.84 0.81 -8.59
N MET A 14 -16.88 -0.19 -7.70
CA MET A 14 -16.51 -1.56 -8.04
C MET A 14 -17.32 -2.17 -9.19
N PRO A 15 -18.64 -1.97 -9.30
CA PRO A 15 -19.41 -2.48 -10.46
C PRO A 15 -18.89 -1.93 -11.80
N VAL A 16 -18.46 -0.67 -11.82
CA VAL A 16 -17.86 -0.06 -13.01
C VAL A 16 -16.50 -0.65 -13.31
N CYS A 17 -15.69 -0.90 -12.27
CA CYS A 17 -14.40 -1.55 -12.43
C CYS A 17 -14.53 -2.97 -13.01
N GLU A 18 -15.54 -3.72 -12.58
CA GLU A 18 -15.85 -5.05 -13.12
C GLU A 18 -16.30 -4.97 -14.58
N GLU A 19 -17.22 -4.06 -14.90
CA GLU A 19 -17.76 -3.88 -16.26
C GLU A 19 -16.65 -3.60 -17.27
N TYR A 20 -15.69 -2.73 -16.90
CA TYR A 20 -14.63 -2.30 -17.81
C TYR A 20 -13.30 -3.03 -17.62
N GLY A 21 -13.23 -4.02 -16.72
CA GLY A 21 -12.00 -4.77 -16.44
C GLY A 21 -10.86 -3.90 -15.88
N VAL A 22 -11.19 -2.86 -15.13
CA VAL A 22 -10.23 -1.91 -14.54
C VAL A 22 -9.98 -2.24 -13.08
N ASN A 23 -8.72 -2.19 -12.64
CA ASN A 23 -8.37 -2.34 -11.24
C ASN A 23 -8.21 -0.98 -10.57
N MET A 24 -8.90 -0.80 -9.43
CA MET A 24 -8.69 0.32 -8.52
C MET A 24 -7.54 -0.01 -7.58
N CYS A 25 -6.56 0.89 -7.47
CA CYS A 25 -5.38 0.69 -6.61
C CYS A 25 -5.31 1.79 -5.57
N VAL A 26 -5.55 1.45 -4.31
CA VAL A 26 -5.42 2.39 -3.20
C VAL A 26 -3.96 2.47 -2.77
N HIS A 27 -3.41 3.68 -2.79
CA HIS A 27 -2.06 3.96 -2.28
C HIS A 27 -2.09 4.09 -0.76
N PRO A 28 -1.12 3.50 -0.01
CA PRO A 28 -0.99 3.75 1.43
C PRO A 28 -0.84 5.24 1.73
N ASP A 29 -1.29 5.63 2.91
CA ASP A 29 -1.06 7.00 3.39
C ASP A 29 0.44 7.30 3.47
N ASP A 30 0.84 8.48 3.03
CA ASP A 30 2.22 8.97 3.09
C ASP A 30 2.26 10.37 3.76
N PRO A 31 2.84 10.49 4.94
CA PRO A 31 3.38 9.42 5.79
C PRO A 31 2.29 8.51 6.39
N PRO A 32 2.63 7.26 6.83
CA PRO A 32 1.69 6.32 7.42
C PRO A 32 1.44 6.58 8.91
N PHE A 33 1.32 7.84 9.28
CA PHE A 33 1.00 8.32 10.62
C PHE A 33 0.27 9.67 10.53
N GLN A 34 -0.39 10.06 11.62
CA GLN A 34 -1.17 11.30 11.67
C GLN A 34 -0.29 12.53 11.46
N VAL A 35 -0.76 13.45 10.63
CA VAL A 35 -0.11 14.74 10.37
C VAL A 35 -1.12 15.84 10.67
N LEU A 36 -0.71 16.85 11.45
CA LEU A 36 -1.55 17.97 11.87
C LEU A 36 -2.88 17.53 12.54
N GLY A 37 -2.86 16.40 13.25
CA GLY A 37 -4.06 15.83 13.89
C GLY A 37 -5.06 15.20 12.93
N LEU A 38 -4.76 15.11 11.64
CA LEU A 38 -5.60 14.48 10.65
C LEU A 38 -5.40 12.96 10.65
N PRO A 39 -6.48 12.17 10.74
CA PRO A 39 -6.39 10.72 10.77
C PRO A 39 -5.95 10.14 9.42
N ARG A 40 -5.27 9.00 9.48
CA ARG A 40 -4.90 8.15 8.35
C ARG A 40 -5.65 6.83 8.45
N ILE A 41 -5.91 6.16 7.35
CA ILE A 41 -6.74 4.93 7.30
C ILE A 41 -6.12 3.77 6.54
N VAL A 42 -4.98 3.97 5.86
CA VAL A 42 -4.21 2.93 5.15
C VAL A 42 -2.74 3.05 5.53
N THR A 43 -2.39 2.67 6.76
CA THR A 43 -1.06 2.92 7.35
C THR A 43 -0.27 1.67 7.69
N ASN A 44 -0.95 0.54 7.91
CA ASN A 44 -0.36 -0.68 8.43
C ASN A 44 -1.12 -1.92 7.94
N GLU A 45 -0.69 -3.09 8.37
CA GLU A 45 -1.29 -4.37 7.99
C GLU A 45 -2.78 -4.45 8.28
N ALA A 46 -3.20 -4.02 9.47
CA ALA A 46 -4.61 -4.10 9.88
C ALA A 46 -5.49 -3.15 9.04
N ASP A 47 -4.98 -1.98 8.71
CA ASP A 47 -5.66 -1.01 7.85
C ASP A 47 -5.82 -1.54 6.43
N ILE A 48 -4.73 -2.12 5.86
CA ILE A 48 -4.76 -2.71 4.53
C ILE A 48 -5.76 -3.87 4.48
N ALA A 49 -5.70 -4.76 5.47
CA ALA A 49 -6.65 -5.88 5.57
C ALA A 49 -8.10 -5.38 5.68
N TRP A 50 -8.32 -4.35 6.50
CA TRP A 50 -9.63 -3.74 6.63
C TRP A 50 -10.14 -3.20 5.28
N PHE A 51 -9.33 -2.39 4.59
CA PHE A 51 -9.77 -1.75 3.35
C PHE A 51 -10.05 -2.76 2.23
N LEU A 52 -9.24 -3.81 2.11
CA LEU A 52 -9.44 -4.86 1.12
C LEU A 52 -10.71 -5.68 1.41
N ASN A 53 -11.06 -5.86 2.68
CA ASN A 53 -12.27 -6.56 3.12
C ASN A 53 -13.52 -5.66 3.16
N ALA A 54 -13.36 -4.35 3.22
CA ALA A 54 -14.48 -3.40 3.25
C ALA A 54 -15.40 -3.54 2.03
N VAL A 55 -14.79 -3.83 0.86
CA VAL A 55 -15.46 -4.28 -0.35
C VAL A 55 -14.60 -5.40 -0.93
N ASP A 56 -14.95 -6.64 -0.64
CA ASP A 56 -14.19 -7.82 -1.09
C ASP A 56 -14.46 -8.12 -2.57
N ASN A 57 -13.73 -7.41 -3.41
CA ASN A 57 -13.83 -7.47 -4.87
C ASN A 57 -12.42 -7.58 -5.46
N PRO A 58 -12.17 -8.46 -6.44
CA PRO A 58 -10.85 -8.61 -7.05
C PRO A 58 -10.31 -7.33 -7.69
N HIS A 59 -11.18 -6.43 -8.14
CA HIS A 59 -10.79 -5.14 -8.70
C HIS A 59 -10.46 -4.07 -7.63
N ASN A 60 -10.80 -4.33 -6.35
CA ASN A 60 -10.35 -3.50 -5.22
C ASN A 60 -8.97 -3.96 -4.77
N GLY A 61 -7.93 -3.22 -5.02
CA GLY A 61 -6.55 -3.62 -4.78
C GLY A 61 -5.67 -2.54 -4.16
N LEU A 62 -4.43 -2.92 -3.92
CA LEU A 62 -3.41 -2.12 -3.28
C LEU A 62 -2.39 -1.63 -4.31
N THR A 63 -2.01 -0.37 -4.23
CA THR A 63 -0.70 0.10 -4.69
C THR A 63 0.30 -0.24 -3.59
N PHE A 64 1.14 -1.22 -3.79
CA PHE A 64 2.18 -1.53 -2.82
C PHE A 64 3.31 -0.52 -2.91
N CYS A 65 3.27 0.52 -2.08
CA CYS A 65 4.35 1.49 -1.97
C CYS A 65 5.28 1.11 -0.82
N ALA A 66 6.43 0.53 -1.15
CA ALA A 66 7.41 0.12 -0.14
C ALA A 66 7.94 1.31 0.67
N GLY A 67 8.08 2.49 0.05
CA GLY A 67 8.54 3.71 0.72
C GLY A 67 7.55 4.21 1.77
N SER A 68 6.29 4.42 1.39
CA SER A 68 5.25 4.87 2.33
C SER A 68 5.09 3.90 3.50
N LEU A 69 5.02 2.60 3.20
CA LEU A 69 4.89 1.58 4.25
C LEU A 69 6.12 1.51 5.15
N SER A 70 7.34 1.63 4.60
CA SER A 70 8.59 1.57 5.38
C SER A 70 8.84 2.79 6.25
N ALA A 71 8.17 3.92 5.99
CA ALA A 71 8.19 5.08 6.87
C ALA A 71 7.46 4.83 8.21
N GLY A 72 6.57 3.84 8.27
CA GLY A 72 5.94 3.38 9.51
C GLY A 72 6.87 2.47 10.31
N GLU A 73 7.17 2.82 11.57
CA GLU A 73 8.13 2.09 12.40
C GLU A 73 7.77 0.62 12.62
N HIS A 74 6.48 0.29 12.64
CA HIS A 74 5.96 -1.04 12.93
C HIS A 74 5.72 -1.90 11.68
N ASN A 75 5.97 -1.36 10.50
CA ASN A 75 5.74 -2.09 9.26
C ASN A 75 6.98 -2.87 8.81
N ASP A 76 6.81 -4.17 8.57
CA ASP A 76 7.76 -4.98 7.81
C ASP A 76 7.26 -5.13 6.38
N THR A 77 7.89 -4.43 5.45
CA THR A 77 7.48 -4.40 4.04
C THR A 77 7.56 -5.79 3.38
N ARG A 78 8.44 -6.67 3.85
CA ARG A 78 8.59 -8.05 3.33
C ARG A 78 7.36 -8.89 3.66
N GLU A 79 6.90 -8.81 4.91
CA GLU A 79 5.71 -9.54 5.36
C GLU A 79 4.43 -8.97 4.73
N LEU A 80 4.34 -7.64 4.62
CA LEU A 80 3.24 -6.99 3.92
C LEU A 80 3.18 -7.38 2.45
N ALA A 81 4.33 -7.42 1.76
CA ALA A 81 4.42 -7.84 0.37
C ALA A 81 3.93 -9.28 0.17
N LYS A 82 4.38 -10.22 1.02
CA LYS A 82 3.91 -11.62 0.98
C LYS A 82 2.40 -11.71 1.19
N LYS A 83 1.91 -11.05 2.22
CA LYS A 83 0.50 -11.13 2.64
C LYS A 83 -0.45 -10.58 1.58
N PHE A 84 -0.11 -9.43 1.00
CA PHE A 84 -1.02 -8.70 0.11
C PHE A 84 -0.69 -8.82 -1.38
N ALA A 85 0.29 -9.66 -1.78
CA ALA A 85 0.69 -9.85 -3.18
C ALA A 85 -0.48 -10.14 -4.12
N LYS A 86 -1.44 -10.96 -3.70
CA LYS A 86 -2.60 -11.34 -4.54
C LYS A 86 -3.52 -10.15 -4.86
N ARG A 87 -3.61 -9.19 -3.95
CA ARG A 87 -4.47 -8.00 -4.06
C ARG A 87 -3.68 -6.74 -4.41
N THR A 88 -2.38 -6.86 -4.69
CA THR A 88 -1.55 -5.77 -5.20
C THR A 88 -1.71 -5.67 -6.70
N HIS A 89 -2.16 -4.53 -7.22
CA HIS A 89 -2.33 -4.29 -8.65
C HIS A 89 -1.30 -3.32 -9.22
N PHE A 90 -0.65 -2.53 -8.37
CA PHE A 90 0.43 -1.64 -8.76
C PHE A 90 1.56 -1.69 -7.72
N VAL A 91 2.80 -1.57 -8.16
CA VAL A 91 3.99 -1.61 -7.29
C VAL A 91 4.79 -0.33 -7.45
N HIS A 92 5.05 0.35 -6.33
CA HIS A 92 5.90 1.53 -6.24
C HIS A 92 7.13 1.21 -5.38
N LEU A 93 8.27 1.03 -6.03
CA LEU A 93 9.52 0.66 -5.38
C LEU A 93 10.29 1.90 -4.95
N ARG A 94 10.02 2.35 -3.74
CA ARG A 94 10.67 3.48 -3.07
C ARG A 94 11.21 3.00 -1.72
N SER A 95 12.25 3.60 -1.20
CA SER A 95 12.83 3.22 0.08
C SER A 95 13.09 4.43 0.97
N THR A 96 12.88 4.26 2.28
CA THR A 96 13.11 5.28 3.29
C THR A 96 14.10 4.82 4.35
N ALA A 97 14.70 5.75 5.06
CA ALA A 97 15.50 5.52 6.25
C ALA A 97 14.90 6.28 7.44
N ALA A 98 14.85 5.61 8.60
CA ALA A 98 14.37 6.22 9.83
C ALA A 98 15.35 7.26 10.33
N MET A 99 14.81 8.33 10.89
CA MET A 99 15.53 9.42 11.55
C MET A 99 15.08 9.54 13.01
N PRO A 100 15.87 10.15 13.87
CA PRO A 100 15.46 10.43 15.25
C PRO A 100 14.13 11.18 15.32
N GLY A 101 13.33 10.88 16.34
CA GLY A 101 12.05 11.56 16.58
C GLY A 101 10.90 11.11 15.70
N GLY A 102 10.99 9.91 15.09
CA GLY A 102 9.93 9.35 14.24
C GLY A 102 9.87 9.95 12.83
N ASN A 103 10.85 10.74 12.46
CA ASN A 103 11.01 11.26 11.12
C ASN A 103 11.63 10.24 10.18
N PHE A 104 11.56 10.48 8.88
CA PHE A 104 12.22 9.66 7.86
C PHE A 104 12.72 10.54 6.71
N ILE A 105 13.65 9.99 5.95
CA ILE A 105 14.17 10.60 4.72
C ILE A 105 14.15 9.57 3.60
N GLU A 106 14.25 10.02 2.35
CA GLU A 106 14.49 9.14 1.21
C GLU A 106 15.82 8.40 1.37
N SER A 107 15.84 7.16 0.96
CA SER A 107 17.02 6.30 1.05
C SER A 107 17.26 5.57 -0.26
N SER A 108 18.49 5.08 -0.43
CA SER A 108 18.85 4.23 -1.55
C SER A 108 17.96 2.97 -1.58
N HIS A 109 17.65 2.52 -2.77
CA HIS A 109 16.81 1.33 -3.00
C HIS A 109 17.37 0.06 -2.35
N LEU A 110 18.67 -0.06 -2.18
CA LEU A 110 19.30 -1.26 -1.65
C LEU A 110 19.56 -1.24 -0.13
N THR A 111 19.59 -0.07 0.49
CA THR A 111 19.99 0.09 1.90
C THR A 111 18.89 0.59 2.82
N GLY A 112 17.78 1.04 2.28
CA GLY A 112 16.67 1.57 3.08
C GLY A 112 15.75 0.49 3.65
N ARG A 113 14.80 0.91 4.49
CA ARG A 113 13.82 0.05 5.17
C ARG A 113 12.75 -0.54 4.24
N GLY A 114 12.71 -0.15 2.97
CA GLY A 114 11.79 -0.71 1.97
C GLY A 114 12.04 -2.18 1.65
N HIS A 115 13.23 -2.71 1.99
CA HIS A 115 13.63 -4.10 1.71
C HIS A 115 13.26 -4.54 0.31
N LEU A 116 13.62 -3.71 -0.69
CA LEU A 116 13.06 -3.81 -2.04
C LEU A 116 13.37 -5.13 -2.74
N ILE A 117 14.52 -5.76 -2.45
CA ILE A 117 14.87 -7.06 -3.03
C ILE A 117 13.86 -8.12 -2.58
N ASP A 118 13.61 -8.23 -1.27
CA ASP A 118 12.71 -9.23 -0.70
C ASP A 118 11.25 -8.95 -1.05
N SER A 119 10.85 -7.67 -0.98
CA SER A 119 9.50 -7.22 -1.36
C SER A 119 9.24 -7.51 -2.83
N SER A 120 10.21 -7.22 -3.72
CA SER A 120 10.11 -7.50 -5.15
C SER A 120 9.99 -8.99 -5.45
N ALA A 121 10.72 -9.85 -4.72
CA ALA A 121 10.62 -11.28 -4.89
C ALA A 121 9.20 -11.79 -4.63
N SER A 122 8.54 -11.27 -3.59
CA SER A 122 7.15 -11.60 -3.24
C SER A 122 6.13 -11.06 -4.26
N LEU A 123 6.43 -9.93 -4.88
CA LEU A 123 5.56 -9.25 -5.86
C LEU A 123 5.93 -9.57 -7.32
N ARG A 124 6.87 -10.48 -7.55
CA ARG A 124 7.49 -10.75 -8.86
C ARG A 124 6.49 -10.93 -10.01
N LYS A 125 5.42 -11.66 -9.78
CA LYS A 125 4.38 -11.85 -10.81
C LYS A 125 3.72 -10.52 -11.16
N LYS A 126 3.41 -9.71 -10.15
CA LYS A 126 2.76 -8.41 -10.33
C LYS A 126 3.67 -7.40 -11.00
N ILE A 127 4.96 -7.39 -10.67
CA ILE A 127 5.95 -6.51 -11.31
C ILE A 127 6.07 -6.77 -12.81
N ARG A 128 5.98 -8.04 -13.24
CA ARG A 128 5.97 -8.39 -14.67
C ARG A 128 4.73 -7.91 -15.41
N ASP A 129 3.59 -7.88 -14.70
CA ASP A 129 2.28 -7.58 -15.27
C ASP A 129 1.89 -6.08 -15.10
N CYS A 130 2.70 -5.31 -14.37
CA CYS A 130 2.47 -3.90 -14.05
C CYS A 130 3.60 -3.03 -14.60
N LEU A 131 3.26 -1.80 -15.03
CA LEU A 131 4.24 -0.75 -15.22
C LEU A 131 4.85 -0.39 -13.85
N CYS A 132 6.16 -0.63 -13.70
CA CYS A 132 6.93 -0.11 -12.57
C CYS A 132 7.35 1.32 -12.91
N VAL A 133 7.02 2.26 -12.07
CA VAL A 133 7.52 3.64 -12.11
C VAL A 133 8.54 3.82 -10.99
#